data_dcd940d2d52d5a7f35eb27623b7d082c
#
_entry.id   dcd940d2d52d5a7f35eb27623b7d082c
#
_cell.length_a   1.000
_cell.length_b   1.000
_cell.length_c   1.000
_cell.angle_alpha   90.00
_cell.angle_beta   90.00
_cell.angle_gamma   90.00
#
_symmetry.space_group_name_H-M   'P 1'
#
loop_
_entity.id
_entity.type
_entity.pdbx_description
1 polymer ?
#
loop_
_entity_poly.entity_id
_entity_poly.type
_entity_poly.pdbx_seq_one_letter_code
_entity_poly.pdbx_strand_id
1 'polypeptide(L)'
;MNFKEKLDVENRVEEIFFAGGCLWGVQEFIRYLPGVVSTEAGRANGSASTTNTEYDGYAECVRTIFDRGQVTMEQLMEYFFEIIDPYSLNKQGEDIGEKYRTGIYSRRQEHLDAAHNFITSLENSKSILVEVLPLSNFIRSDEEHQDRLQKNPKEKCHIPKKLLHKYRIRV
;
A
#
# COMPACT_ATOMS: atom_id res chain seq x y z
N MET A 1 -20.25 15.54 -10.51
CA MET A 1 -19.21 15.36 -11.56
C MET A 1 -19.89 15.11 -12.89
N ASN A 2 -19.58 15.91 -13.90
CA ASN A 2 -20.13 15.71 -15.22
C ASN A 2 -19.38 14.60 -16.00
N PHE A 3 -19.92 14.23 -17.19
CA PHE A 3 -19.36 13.14 -17.98
C PHE A 3 -17.90 13.38 -18.40
N LYS A 4 -17.56 14.61 -18.76
CA LYS A 4 -16.18 14.98 -19.15
C LYS A 4 -15.21 14.86 -17.96
N GLU A 5 -15.60 15.38 -16.81
CA GLU A 5 -14.79 15.28 -15.59
C GLU A 5 -14.57 13.82 -15.19
N LYS A 6 -15.60 12.99 -15.33
CA LYS A 6 -15.50 11.56 -15.05
C LYS A 6 -14.52 10.88 -16.00
N LEU A 7 -14.58 11.16 -17.30
CA LEU A 7 -13.63 10.65 -18.29
C LEU A 7 -12.21 11.16 -18.01
N ASP A 8 -12.05 12.42 -17.64
CA ASP A 8 -10.74 12.98 -17.33
C ASP A 8 -10.11 12.28 -16.13
N VAL A 9 -10.89 11.95 -15.10
CA VAL A 9 -10.42 11.16 -13.95
C VAL A 9 -10.06 9.74 -14.38
N GLU A 10 -10.91 9.06 -15.15
CA GLU A 10 -10.64 7.70 -15.63
C GLU A 10 -9.35 7.61 -16.43
N ASN A 11 -9.02 8.65 -17.22
CA ASN A 11 -7.80 8.70 -18.01
C ASN A 11 -6.54 9.01 -17.19
N ARG A 12 -6.68 9.46 -15.93
CA ARG A 12 -5.57 9.82 -15.06
C ARG A 12 -5.32 8.84 -13.94
N VAL A 13 -6.15 7.80 -13.79
CA VAL A 13 -5.97 6.85 -12.70
C VAL A 13 -4.91 5.81 -13.04
N GLU A 14 -4.11 5.48 -12.03
CA GLU A 14 -3.07 4.46 -12.11
C GLU A 14 -3.15 3.55 -10.89
N GLU A 15 -2.49 2.41 -10.98
CA GLU A 15 -2.53 1.35 -9.98
C GLU A 15 -1.14 1.13 -9.39
N ILE A 16 -1.05 1.09 -8.06
CA ILE A 16 0.17 0.76 -7.33
C ILE A 16 -0.17 -0.12 -6.13
N PHE A 17 0.76 -0.97 -5.71
CA PHE A 17 0.57 -1.91 -4.60
C PHE A 17 1.58 -1.62 -3.50
N PHE A 18 1.09 -1.36 -2.28
CA PHE A 18 1.90 -1.07 -1.11
C PHE A 18 1.80 -2.18 -0.07
N ALA A 19 2.93 -2.76 0.29
CA ALA A 19 3.05 -3.73 1.38
C ALA A 19 3.80 -3.07 2.55
N GLY A 20 3.16 -2.98 3.69
CA GLY A 20 3.71 -2.27 4.85
C GLY A 20 3.34 -2.90 6.19
N GLY A 21 3.37 -4.22 6.27
CA GLY A 21 2.93 -4.98 7.44
C GLY A 21 1.47 -5.39 7.32
N CYS A 22 0.76 -5.43 8.44
CA CYS A 22 -0.64 -5.83 8.44
C CYS A 22 -1.47 -4.95 7.49
N LEU A 23 -2.13 -5.58 6.53
CA LEU A 23 -2.90 -4.88 5.50
C LEU A 23 -4.07 -4.05 6.07
N TRP A 24 -4.59 -4.38 7.25
CA TRP A 24 -5.67 -3.61 7.88
C TRP A 24 -5.27 -2.14 8.12
N GLY A 25 -4.08 -1.94 8.71
CA GLY A 25 -3.57 -0.59 9.01
C GLY A 25 -3.13 0.15 7.75
N VAL A 26 -2.47 -0.54 6.84
CA VAL A 26 -2.02 0.05 5.58
C VAL A 26 -3.20 0.56 4.77
N GLN A 27 -4.27 -0.22 4.65
CA GLN A 27 -5.49 0.19 3.94
C GLN A 27 -6.15 1.40 4.61
N GLU A 28 -6.28 1.37 5.94
CA GLU A 28 -6.92 2.49 6.68
C GLU A 28 -6.15 3.79 6.49
N PHE A 29 -4.82 3.74 6.49
CA PHE A 29 -4.00 4.93 6.24
C PHE A 29 -4.13 5.43 4.81
N ILE A 30 -3.92 4.54 3.83
CA ILE A 30 -3.86 4.91 2.42
C ILE A 30 -5.20 5.47 1.90
N ARG A 31 -6.32 4.93 2.37
CA ARG A 31 -7.64 5.34 1.90
C ARG A 31 -7.92 6.84 2.04
N TYR A 32 -7.27 7.52 2.98
CA TYR A 32 -7.48 8.95 3.23
C TYR A 32 -6.46 9.84 2.55
N LEU A 33 -5.50 9.29 1.82
CA LEU A 33 -4.47 10.09 1.16
C LEU A 33 -5.06 10.91 0.02
N PRO A 34 -4.55 12.15 -0.19
CA PRO A 34 -4.97 12.96 -1.33
C PRO A 34 -4.76 12.20 -2.65
N GLY A 35 -5.74 12.27 -3.54
CA GLY A 35 -5.64 11.65 -4.85
C GLY A 35 -5.89 10.15 -4.90
N VAL A 36 -6.05 9.48 -3.77
CA VAL A 36 -6.42 8.05 -3.75
C VAL A 36 -7.90 7.90 -4.02
N VAL A 37 -8.23 7.13 -5.04
CA VAL A 37 -9.60 6.92 -5.52
C VAL A 37 -10.23 5.70 -4.85
N SER A 38 -9.48 4.60 -4.74
CA SER A 38 -9.96 3.36 -4.11
C SER A 38 -8.81 2.50 -3.63
N THR A 39 -9.12 1.62 -2.68
CA THR A 39 -8.16 0.67 -2.11
C THR A 39 -8.78 -0.71 -2.00
N GLU A 40 -7.93 -1.73 -2.11
CA GLU A 40 -8.34 -3.12 -1.98
C GLU A 40 -7.21 -3.90 -1.29
N ALA A 41 -7.52 -4.51 -0.16
CA ALA A 41 -6.56 -5.34 0.57
C ALA A 41 -6.34 -6.67 -0.13
N GLY A 42 -5.11 -7.17 -0.12
CA GLY A 42 -4.81 -8.41 -0.82
C GLY A 42 -3.42 -8.97 -0.54
N ARG A 43 -3.02 -9.88 -1.41
CA ARG A 43 -1.77 -10.64 -1.32
C ARG A 43 -0.99 -10.48 -2.61
N ALA A 44 0.20 -9.90 -2.51
CA ALA A 44 1.06 -9.66 -3.67
C ALA A 44 2.16 -10.72 -3.79
N ASN A 45 2.46 -11.09 -5.03
CA ASN A 45 3.62 -11.87 -5.40
C ASN A 45 3.77 -13.24 -4.72
N GLY A 46 2.63 -13.84 -4.32
CA GLY A 46 2.58 -15.25 -4.00
C GLY A 46 2.37 -16.07 -5.27
N SER A 47 2.28 -17.38 -5.14
CA SER A 47 2.12 -18.30 -6.26
C SER A 47 0.69 -18.82 -6.45
N ALA A 48 -0.16 -18.70 -5.42
CA ALA A 48 -1.51 -19.24 -5.45
C ALA A 48 -2.49 -18.37 -6.25
N SER A 49 -3.59 -18.97 -6.67
CA SER A 49 -4.70 -18.29 -7.36
C SER A 49 -5.89 -18.02 -6.45
N THR A 50 -5.86 -18.49 -5.20
CA THR A 50 -6.94 -18.31 -4.21
C THR A 50 -6.38 -17.99 -2.84
N THR A 51 -7.24 -17.48 -1.95
CA THR A 51 -6.88 -17.24 -0.54
C THR A 51 -6.97 -18.51 0.32
N ASN A 52 -7.53 -19.58 -0.21
CA ASN A 52 -7.74 -20.83 0.50
C ASN A 52 -6.59 -21.82 0.26
N THR A 53 -5.38 -21.41 0.62
CA THR A 53 -4.16 -22.21 0.47
C THR A 53 -3.24 -22.00 1.67
N GLU A 54 -2.23 -22.87 1.81
CA GLU A 54 -1.12 -22.62 2.73
C GLU A 54 -0.34 -21.38 2.29
N TYR A 55 0.47 -20.84 3.19
CA TYR A 55 1.30 -19.68 2.88
C TYR A 55 2.23 -19.97 1.70
N ASP A 56 2.22 -19.11 0.69
CA ASP A 56 2.89 -19.31 -0.58
C ASP A 56 3.94 -18.24 -0.91
N GLY A 57 4.37 -17.46 0.08
CA GLY A 57 5.38 -16.42 -0.12
C GLY A 57 4.83 -15.03 -0.40
N TYR A 58 3.52 -14.81 -0.31
CA TYR A 58 2.93 -13.50 -0.56
C TYR A 58 3.32 -12.45 0.48
N ALA A 59 3.27 -11.18 0.09
CA ALA A 59 3.25 -10.04 1.01
C ALA A 59 1.83 -9.52 1.14
N GLU A 60 1.37 -9.27 2.37
CA GLU A 60 0.13 -8.55 2.59
C GLU A 60 0.26 -7.14 2.01
N CYS A 61 -0.67 -6.73 1.18
CA CYS A 61 -0.57 -5.45 0.48
C CYS A 61 -1.93 -4.79 0.26
N VAL A 62 -1.87 -3.55 -0.20
CA VAL A 62 -3.04 -2.78 -0.56
C VAL A 62 -2.90 -2.32 -2.01
N ARG A 63 -3.82 -2.80 -2.84
CA ARG A 63 -3.98 -2.29 -4.20
C ARG A 63 -4.55 -0.89 -4.11
N THR A 64 -3.87 0.08 -4.69
CA THR A 64 -4.20 1.49 -4.57
C THR A 64 -4.42 2.07 -5.96
N ILE A 65 -5.61 2.60 -6.20
CA ILE A 65 -5.93 3.35 -7.40
C ILE A 65 -5.83 4.82 -7.06
N PHE A 66 -5.03 5.57 -7.79
CA PHE A 66 -4.81 6.99 -7.54
C PHE A 66 -4.93 7.83 -8.80
N ASP A 67 -5.33 9.08 -8.63
CA ASP A 67 -5.39 10.08 -9.69
C ASP A 67 -4.05 10.80 -9.76
N ARG A 68 -3.27 10.53 -10.81
CA ARG A 68 -1.95 11.15 -11.02
C ARG A 68 -2.02 12.67 -11.24
N GLY A 69 -3.20 13.21 -11.49
CA GLY A 69 -3.42 14.65 -11.56
C GLY A 69 -3.51 15.31 -10.18
N GLN A 70 -3.72 14.52 -9.12
CA GLN A 70 -3.86 15.03 -7.75
C GLN A 70 -2.68 14.64 -6.87
N VAL A 71 -2.04 13.48 -7.13
CA VAL A 71 -0.91 13.01 -6.34
C VAL A 71 0.10 12.32 -7.24
N THR A 72 1.38 12.54 -6.98
CA THR A 72 2.48 11.88 -7.71
C THR A 72 2.94 10.62 -7.00
N MET A 73 3.65 9.74 -7.73
CA MET A 73 4.28 8.56 -7.12
C MET A 73 5.24 8.96 -5.99
N GLU A 74 6.02 10.02 -6.20
CA GLU A 74 6.95 10.50 -5.17
C GLU A 74 6.22 10.92 -3.89
N GLN A 75 5.11 11.66 -4.02
CA GLN A 75 4.27 12.04 -2.88
C GLN A 75 3.67 10.82 -2.19
N LEU A 76 3.19 9.84 -2.94
CA LEU A 76 2.68 8.58 -2.37
C LEU A 76 3.78 7.84 -1.60
N MET A 77 5.01 7.85 -2.11
CA MET A 77 6.15 7.26 -1.41
C MET A 77 6.45 7.98 -0.09
N GLU A 78 6.40 9.31 -0.08
CA GLU A 78 6.58 10.10 1.14
C GLU A 78 5.53 9.73 2.19
N TYR A 79 4.25 9.65 1.79
CA TYR A 79 3.18 9.23 2.69
C TYR A 79 3.38 7.82 3.21
N PHE A 80 3.66 6.88 2.32
CA PHE A 80 3.83 5.47 2.68
C PHE A 80 4.98 5.27 3.68
N PHE A 81 6.08 5.98 3.51
CA PHE A 81 7.24 5.90 4.42
C PHE A 81 6.94 6.46 5.81
N GLU A 82 5.86 7.21 5.99
CA GLU A 82 5.44 7.66 7.33
C GLU A 82 4.94 6.50 8.21
N ILE A 83 4.44 5.42 7.62
CA ILE A 83 3.80 4.33 8.37
C ILE A 83 4.64 3.05 8.45
N ILE A 84 5.82 3.02 7.84
CA ILE A 84 6.67 1.82 7.87
C ILE A 84 8.00 2.09 8.56
N ASP A 85 8.60 1.01 9.06
CA ASP A 85 10.03 0.96 9.38
C ASP A 85 10.75 0.37 8.16
N PRO A 86 11.42 1.19 7.35
CA PRO A 86 12.02 0.73 6.11
C PRO A 86 13.30 -0.10 6.30
N TYR A 87 13.79 -0.17 7.53
CA TYR A 87 15.01 -0.91 7.88
C TYR A 87 14.72 -2.29 8.46
N SER A 88 13.46 -2.63 8.67
CA SER A 88 13.06 -3.89 9.32
C SER A 88 12.88 -4.99 8.29
N LEU A 89 13.46 -6.16 8.57
CA LEU A 89 13.32 -7.33 7.74
C LEU A 89 12.12 -8.17 8.20
N ASN A 90 11.14 -8.35 7.29
CA ASN A 90 9.97 -9.22 7.52
C ASN A 90 9.25 -8.93 8.84
N LYS A 91 9.19 -7.66 9.22
CA LYS A 91 8.58 -7.25 10.49
C LYS A 91 8.13 -5.80 10.44
N GLN A 92 6.92 -5.54 10.94
CA GLN A 92 6.44 -4.19 11.21
C GLN A 92 5.75 -4.19 12.56
N GLY A 93 6.35 -3.49 13.54
CA GLY A 93 5.88 -3.52 14.91
C GLY A 93 5.91 -4.93 15.49
N GLU A 94 4.78 -5.40 15.99
CA GLU A 94 4.62 -6.74 16.56
C GLU A 94 4.31 -7.81 15.50
N ASP A 95 4.01 -7.40 14.28
CA ASP A 95 3.71 -8.31 13.17
C ASP A 95 5.02 -8.83 12.57
N ILE A 96 5.30 -10.11 12.82
CA ILE A 96 6.55 -10.76 12.41
C ILE A 96 6.25 -11.90 11.43
N GLY A 97 6.94 -11.90 10.30
CA GLY A 97 6.83 -12.94 9.28
C GLY A 97 7.04 -12.36 7.89
N GLU A 98 7.36 -13.24 6.95
CA GLU A 98 7.62 -12.87 5.55
C GLU A 98 6.45 -12.13 4.90
N LYS A 99 5.20 -12.47 5.27
CA LYS A 99 4.00 -11.80 4.76
C LYS A 99 3.89 -10.33 5.19
N TYR A 100 4.61 -9.92 6.21
CA TYR A 100 4.62 -8.54 6.72
C TYR A 100 5.82 -7.73 6.22
N ARG A 101 6.56 -8.24 5.25
CA ARG A 101 7.67 -7.49 4.66
C ARG A 101 7.15 -6.25 3.93
N THR A 102 8.00 -5.24 3.84
CA THR A 102 7.67 -4.00 3.12
C THR A 102 8.00 -4.13 1.64
N GLY A 103 7.16 -3.54 0.81
CA GLY A 103 7.36 -3.59 -0.62
C GLY A 103 6.47 -2.62 -1.39
N ILE A 104 6.91 -2.34 -2.60
CA ILE A 104 6.19 -1.56 -3.59
C ILE A 104 6.20 -2.37 -4.86
N TYR A 105 5.01 -2.67 -5.38
CA TYR A 105 4.87 -3.51 -6.56
C TYR A 105 4.02 -2.78 -7.59
N SER A 106 4.37 -2.95 -8.85
CA SER A 106 3.63 -2.36 -9.96
C SER A 106 3.84 -3.13 -11.25
N ARG A 107 2.88 -3.00 -12.16
CA ARG A 107 3.02 -3.50 -13.53
C ARG A 107 3.71 -2.49 -14.45
N ARG A 108 3.95 -1.25 -13.95
CA ARG A 108 4.57 -0.16 -14.71
C ARG A 108 5.99 0.09 -14.26
N GLN A 109 6.93 0.05 -15.21
CA GLN A 109 8.35 0.30 -14.90
C GLN A 109 8.57 1.71 -14.35
N GLU A 110 7.83 2.70 -14.83
CA GLU A 110 7.94 4.09 -14.36
C GLU A 110 7.63 4.23 -12.86
N HIS A 111 6.70 3.43 -12.33
CA HIS A 111 6.42 3.41 -10.89
C HIS A 111 7.60 2.86 -10.10
N LEU A 112 8.21 1.78 -10.61
CA LEU A 112 9.36 1.14 -9.97
C LEU A 112 10.58 2.06 -10.00
N ASP A 113 10.79 2.76 -11.12
CA ASP A 113 11.88 3.74 -11.25
C ASP A 113 11.69 4.90 -10.27
N ALA A 114 10.46 5.43 -10.14
CA ALA A 114 10.15 6.50 -9.20
C ALA A 114 10.39 6.05 -7.75
N ALA A 115 10.02 4.82 -7.41
CA ALA A 115 10.25 4.24 -6.09
C ALA A 115 11.74 4.08 -5.80
N HIS A 116 12.51 3.56 -6.74
CA HIS A 116 13.97 3.44 -6.61
C HIS A 116 14.64 4.80 -6.44
N ASN A 117 14.26 5.78 -7.24
CA ASN A 117 14.80 7.13 -7.15
C ASN A 117 14.51 7.77 -5.78
N PHE A 118 13.30 7.60 -5.28
CA PHE A 118 12.92 8.08 -3.96
C PHE A 118 13.80 7.45 -2.86
N ILE A 119 13.92 6.13 -2.85
CA ILE A 119 14.71 5.40 -1.86
C ILE A 119 16.18 5.83 -1.92
N THR A 120 16.73 5.90 -3.13
CA THR A 120 18.14 6.30 -3.34
C THR A 120 18.42 7.72 -2.83
N SER A 121 17.42 8.60 -2.84
CA SER A 121 17.56 9.99 -2.35
C SER A 121 17.59 10.10 -0.83
N LEU A 122 17.20 9.06 -0.10
CA LEU A 122 17.12 9.09 1.35
C LEU A 122 18.48 8.84 1.99
N GLU A 123 18.69 9.43 3.19
CA GLU A 123 19.84 9.08 4.02
C GLU A 123 19.76 7.59 4.41
N ASN A 124 20.89 6.92 4.50
CA ASN A 124 20.97 5.49 4.82
C ASN A 124 20.23 4.60 3.83
N SER A 125 20.08 5.02 2.57
CA SER A 125 19.37 4.28 1.53
C SER A 125 19.85 2.84 1.38
N LYS A 126 21.14 2.55 1.61
CA LYS A 126 21.72 1.21 1.53
C LYS A 126 21.18 0.25 2.60
N SER A 127 20.65 0.79 3.68
CA SER A 127 20.07 0.00 4.79
C SER A 127 18.57 -0.21 4.65
N ILE A 128 17.95 0.37 3.62
CA ILE A 128 16.51 0.25 3.37
C ILE A 128 16.22 -1.13 2.78
N LEU A 129 15.27 -1.84 3.41
CA LEU A 129 14.89 -3.21 3.06
C LEU A 129 13.54 -3.30 2.36
N VAL A 130 13.01 -2.19 1.86
CA VAL A 130 11.77 -2.15 1.10
C VAL A 130 12.00 -2.76 -0.28
N GLU A 131 11.25 -3.82 -0.62
CA GLU A 131 11.30 -4.40 -1.96
C GLU A 131 10.68 -3.44 -2.98
N VAL A 132 11.28 -3.35 -4.16
CA VAL A 132 10.70 -2.64 -5.31
C VAL A 132 10.75 -3.61 -6.48
N LEU A 133 9.63 -4.23 -6.78
CA LEU A 133 9.57 -5.34 -7.72
C LEU A 133 8.35 -5.23 -8.65
N PRO A 134 8.45 -5.79 -9.86
CA PRO A 134 7.26 -5.99 -10.70
C PRO A 134 6.21 -6.80 -9.95
N LEU A 135 4.95 -6.45 -10.15
CA LEU A 135 3.84 -7.25 -9.64
C LEU A 135 3.71 -8.51 -10.51
N SER A 136 3.89 -9.68 -9.91
CA SER A 136 3.73 -10.96 -10.60
C SER A 136 2.38 -11.59 -10.35
N ASN A 137 1.76 -11.30 -9.19
CA ASN A 137 0.47 -11.86 -8.81
C ASN A 137 -0.19 -10.97 -7.75
N PHE A 138 -1.51 -10.85 -7.83
CA PHE A 138 -2.31 -10.19 -6.81
C PHE A 138 -3.61 -10.96 -6.63
N ILE A 139 -3.92 -11.29 -5.39
CA ILE A 139 -5.19 -11.91 -5.01
C ILE A 139 -5.87 -11.01 -4.00
N ARG A 140 -7.10 -10.59 -4.30
CA ARG A 140 -7.92 -9.83 -3.36
C ARG A 140 -8.20 -10.68 -2.12
N SER A 141 -7.97 -10.13 -0.95
CA SER A 141 -8.29 -10.78 0.32
C SER A 141 -9.82 -10.87 0.52
N ASP A 142 -10.25 -11.82 1.33
CA ASP A 142 -11.67 -12.03 1.61
C ASP A 142 -12.31 -10.78 2.21
N GLU A 143 -13.63 -10.67 2.07
CA GLU A 143 -14.39 -9.47 2.46
C GLU A 143 -14.18 -9.08 3.93
N GLU A 144 -13.96 -10.03 4.81
CA GLU A 144 -13.68 -9.77 6.23
C GLU A 144 -12.42 -8.94 6.47
N HIS A 145 -11.48 -8.93 5.51
CA HIS A 145 -10.24 -8.15 5.58
C HIS A 145 -10.36 -6.79 4.88
N GLN A 146 -11.42 -6.58 4.11
CA GLN A 146 -11.60 -5.30 3.42
C GLN A 146 -12.14 -4.24 4.39
N ASP A 147 -11.47 -3.08 4.43
CA ASP A 147 -11.85 -1.96 5.28
C ASP A 147 -12.02 -2.36 6.76
N ARG A 148 -11.17 -3.29 7.21
CA ARG A 148 -11.29 -3.92 8.54
C ARG A 148 -11.31 -2.92 9.67
N LEU A 149 -10.41 -1.92 9.67
CA LEU A 149 -10.35 -0.93 10.75
C LEU A 149 -11.47 0.10 10.67
N GLN A 150 -12.05 0.31 9.49
CA GLN A 150 -13.25 1.15 9.36
C GLN A 150 -14.47 0.45 9.96
N LYS A 151 -14.61 -0.85 9.67
CA LYS A 151 -15.72 -1.67 10.20
C LYS A 151 -15.56 -2.00 11.68
N ASN A 152 -14.31 -2.13 12.14
CA ASN A 152 -13.96 -2.52 13.51
C ASN A 152 -12.88 -1.58 14.07
N PRO A 153 -13.24 -0.34 14.47
CA PRO A 153 -12.24 0.65 14.90
C PRO A 153 -11.46 0.28 16.15
N LYS A 154 -11.91 -0.72 16.90
CA LYS A 154 -11.25 -1.17 18.14
C LYS A 154 -10.19 -2.25 17.90
N GLU A 155 -10.09 -2.77 16.67
CA GLU A 155 -9.04 -3.74 16.35
C GLU A 155 -7.65 -3.13 16.55
N LYS A 156 -6.74 -3.96 17.05
CA LYS A 156 -5.35 -3.55 17.27
C LYS A 156 -4.60 -3.44 15.94
N CYS A 157 -3.76 -2.41 15.86
CA CYS A 157 -2.88 -2.20 14.73
C CYS A 157 -1.53 -1.70 15.23
N HIS A 158 -0.45 -2.09 14.56
CA HIS A 158 0.90 -1.61 14.90
C HIS A 158 1.09 -0.12 14.58
N ILE A 159 0.24 0.46 13.71
CA ILE A 159 0.29 1.89 13.39
C ILE A 159 -0.56 2.65 14.42
N PRO A 160 0.00 3.68 15.10
CA PRO A 160 -0.78 4.47 16.05
C PRO A 160 -2.00 5.14 15.37
N LYS A 161 -3.12 5.19 16.08
CA LYS A 161 -4.37 5.79 15.55
C LYS A 161 -4.20 7.22 15.07
N LYS A 162 -3.39 8.01 15.76
CA LYS A 162 -3.10 9.38 15.37
C LYS A 162 -2.47 9.45 13.99
N LEU A 163 -1.59 8.52 13.68
CA LEU A 163 -0.94 8.42 12.37
C LEU A 163 -1.90 7.85 11.32
N LEU A 164 -2.65 6.79 11.66
CA LEU A 164 -3.64 6.18 10.76
C LEU A 164 -4.60 7.22 10.17
N HIS A 165 -5.02 8.17 10.97
CA HIS A 165 -6.04 9.16 10.58
C HIS A 165 -5.48 10.56 10.33
N LYS A 166 -4.16 10.68 10.19
CA LYS A 166 -3.49 11.96 9.98
C LYS A 166 -4.04 12.74 8.78
N TYR A 167 -4.36 12.03 7.70
CA TYR A 167 -4.85 12.65 6.46
C TYR A 167 -6.36 12.56 6.28
N ARG A 168 -7.07 12.06 7.28
CA ARG A 168 -8.52 12.03 7.25
C ARG A 168 -9.07 13.45 7.40
N ILE A 169 -9.78 13.90 6.37
CA ILE A 169 -10.45 15.20 6.44
C ILE A 169 -11.65 15.08 7.38
N ARG A 170 -11.66 15.90 8.43
CA ARG A 170 -12.81 16.01 9.32
C ARG A 170 -13.81 16.98 8.70
N VAL A 171 -14.99 16.47 8.44
CA VAL A 171 -16.11 17.26 7.94
C VAL A 171 -16.92 17.74 9.15
#